data_d23a60d356f28a30a0c8bcbf8de46c2a
#
_entry.id   d23a60d356f28a30a0c8bcbf8de46c2a
#
_cell.length_a   1.000
_cell.length_b   1.000
_cell.length_c   1.000
_cell.angle_alpha   90.00
_cell.angle_beta   90.00
_cell.angle_gamma   90.00
#
_symmetry.space_group_name_H-M   'P 1'
#
loop_
_entity.id
_entity.type
_entity.pdbx_description
1 polymer ?
#
loop_
_entity_poly.entity_id
_entity_poly.type
_entity_poly.pdbx_seq_one_letter_code
_entity_poly.pdbx_strand_id
1 'polypeptide(L)'
;MKIVADDKIPYIRGVFEPYADITYLPGKAITAKEVKEADALLVRTRPRCDAALLAGSSVRMVATATIGTDHIDLPWCAAHGIKVVSAPGCNAGGVLQWVAAALARTVGEASPAGLTLGIVGIGHVGSLVEQYASAWGFRVLRSDPPRETAEKLGPADGYVPLDELAAHSDIVTFHVPLHAEGPHPTVHLAGERFFSALKPGATLFNSSRGGVVDEEQLKRAMASDRCACRIDTWENEPAIDRRLLDAALSATPHIAGYSEQGKANASAAVVAAAAKH
;
A
#
# COMPACT_ATOMS: atom_id res chain seq x y z
N MET A 1 21.56 -20.31 -13.96
CA MET A 1 21.06 -19.00 -13.52
C MET A 1 21.68 -18.67 -12.17
N LYS A 2 22.25 -17.47 -12.02
CA LYS A 2 22.77 -16.97 -10.72
C LYS A 2 21.75 -16.03 -10.10
N ILE A 3 21.36 -16.29 -8.86
CA ILE A 3 20.37 -15.48 -8.13
C ILE A 3 21.03 -14.89 -6.89
N VAL A 4 20.79 -13.60 -6.64
CA VAL A 4 21.06 -12.96 -5.35
C VAL A 4 19.72 -12.68 -4.68
N ALA A 5 19.56 -13.10 -3.44
CA ALA A 5 18.29 -12.99 -2.71
C ALA A 5 18.47 -12.40 -1.30
N ASP A 6 17.55 -11.55 -0.89
CA ASP A 6 17.42 -11.09 0.49
C ASP A 6 17.09 -12.30 1.40
N ASP A 7 17.93 -12.55 2.41
CA ASP A 7 17.82 -13.66 3.35
C ASP A 7 16.56 -13.62 4.24
N LYS A 8 15.85 -12.48 4.23
CA LYS A 8 14.60 -12.25 4.96
C LYS A 8 13.35 -12.54 4.14
N ILE A 9 13.47 -12.99 2.88
CA ILE A 9 12.29 -13.48 2.14
C ILE A 9 11.90 -14.83 2.75
N PRO A 10 10.70 -14.95 3.35
CA PRO A 10 10.29 -16.21 4.00
C PRO A 10 10.07 -17.31 2.97
N TYR A 11 10.22 -18.56 3.36
CA TYR A 11 9.88 -19.75 2.58
C TYR A 11 10.60 -19.88 1.21
N ILE A 12 11.71 -19.14 0.99
CA ILE A 12 12.44 -19.17 -0.27
C ILE A 12 13.56 -20.19 -0.31
N ARG A 13 14.11 -20.55 0.89
CA ARG A 13 15.21 -21.50 1.00
C ARG A 13 14.76 -22.91 0.62
N GLY A 14 15.61 -23.63 -0.13
CA GLY A 14 15.29 -24.95 -0.66
C GLY A 14 14.49 -24.96 -1.96
N VAL A 15 14.02 -23.78 -2.41
CA VAL A 15 13.17 -23.68 -3.61
C VAL A 15 14.00 -23.62 -4.89
N PHE A 16 15.05 -22.81 -4.91
CA PHE A 16 15.86 -22.56 -6.11
C PHE A 16 17.14 -23.38 -6.16
N GLU A 17 17.65 -23.85 -5.04
CA GLU A 17 18.93 -24.56 -4.95
C GLU A 17 19.03 -25.78 -5.86
N PRO A 18 17.97 -26.54 -6.19
CA PRO A 18 18.04 -27.61 -7.17
C PRO A 18 18.23 -27.15 -8.63
N TYR A 19 17.96 -25.85 -8.92
CA TYR A 19 17.84 -25.35 -10.30
C TYR A 19 18.74 -24.14 -10.59
N ALA A 20 19.29 -23.49 -9.56
CA ALA A 20 20.04 -22.26 -9.71
C ALA A 20 21.14 -22.14 -8.64
N ASP A 21 22.19 -21.40 -8.97
CA ASP A 21 23.18 -20.95 -8.01
C ASP A 21 22.65 -19.71 -7.28
N ILE A 22 22.24 -19.88 -6.02
CA ILE A 22 21.62 -18.82 -5.23
C ILE A 22 22.50 -18.41 -4.05
N THR A 23 22.68 -17.10 -3.91
CA THR A 23 23.36 -16.47 -2.77
C THR A 23 22.36 -15.68 -1.94
N TYR A 24 22.28 -16.01 -0.65
CA TYR A 24 21.42 -15.29 0.30
C TYR A 24 22.24 -14.29 1.09
N LEU A 25 21.80 -13.03 1.11
CA LEU A 25 22.45 -11.94 1.83
C LEU A 25 21.43 -11.10 2.58
N PRO A 26 21.78 -10.50 3.73
CA PRO A 26 20.97 -9.45 4.31
C PRO A 26 20.74 -8.33 3.30
N GLY A 27 19.51 -7.84 3.14
CA GLY A 27 19.19 -6.83 2.12
C GLY A 27 20.11 -5.61 2.15
N LYS A 28 20.62 -5.22 3.33
CA LYS A 28 21.61 -4.13 3.47
C LYS A 28 23.01 -4.47 2.96
N ALA A 29 23.34 -5.75 2.84
CA ALA A 29 24.63 -6.23 2.37
C ALA A 29 24.66 -6.50 0.86
N ILE A 30 23.54 -6.39 0.18
CA ILE A 30 23.45 -6.52 -1.27
C ILE A 30 23.95 -5.22 -1.89
N THR A 31 25.11 -5.25 -2.53
CA THR A 31 25.74 -4.10 -3.19
C THR A 31 25.99 -4.40 -4.66
N ALA A 32 26.47 -3.41 -5.43
CA ALA A 32 26.78 -3.57 -6.85
C ALA A 32 27.80 -4.70 -7.12
N LYS A 33 28.68 -5.00 -6.15
CA LYS A 33 29.64 -6.09 -6.27
C LYS A 33 28.95 -7.45 -6.28
N GLU A 34 28.02 -7.67 -5.37
CA GLU A 34 27.29 -8.95 -5.21
C GLU A 34 26.35 -9.23 -6.38
N VAL A 35 25.74 -8.18 -6.98
CA VAL A 35 24.80 -8.34 -8.10
C VAL A 35 25.48 -8.35 -9.47
N LYS A 36 26.78 -8.10 -9.56
CA LYS A 36 27.51 -7.93 -10.82
C LYS A 36 27.29 -9.07 -11.82
N GLU A 37 27.33 -10.30 -11.35
CA GLU A 37 27.19 -11.51 -12.18
C GLU A 37 25.83 -12.21 -11.98
N ALA A 38 24.90 -11.61 -11.24
CA ALA A 38 23.59 -12.18 -11.02
C ALA A 38 22.68 -12.01 -12.24
N ASP A 39 21.93 -13.04 -12.60
CA ASP A 39 20.89 -12.97 -13.62
C ASP A 39 19.59 -12.38 -13.05
N ALA A 40 19.31 -12.68 -11.76
CA ALA A 40 18.11 -12.21 -11.07
C ALA A 40 18.45 -11.74 -9.65
N LEU A 41 17.71 -10.70 -9.22
CA LEU A 41 17.79 -10.13 -7.89
C LEU A 41 16.43 -10.24 -7.20
N LEU A 42 16.37 -10.93 -6.05
CA LEU A 42 15.17 -11.12 -5.27
C LEU A 42 15.28 -10.30 -3.98
N VAL A 43 14.41 -9.33 -3.79
CA VAL A 43 14.49 -8.36 -2.69
C VAL A 43 13.19 -8.27 -1.89
N ARG A 44 13.25 -7.55 -0.79
CA ARG A 44 12.09 -7.03 -0.06
C ARG A 44 12.08 -5.51 -0.19
N THR A 45 12.18 -4.78 0.91
CA THR A 45 12.20 -3.32 0.93
C THR A 45 13.60 -2.72 0.75
N ARG A 46 14.63 -3.55 0.69
CA ARG A 46 16.05 -3.18 0.54
C ARG A 46 16.78 -4.23 -0.29
N PRO A 47 17.85 -3.85 -0.98
CA PRO A 47 18.39 -2.49 -1.17
C PRO A 47 17.52 -1.61 -2.06
N ARG A 48 17.90 -0.33 -2.23
CA ARG A 48 17.36 0.48 -3.32
C ARG A 48 17.90 -0.07 -4.63
N CYS A 49 17.01 -0.38 -5.56
CA CYS A 49 17.33 -0.95 -6.87
C CYS A 49 17.29 0.16 -7.92
N ASP A 50 18.41 0.81 -8.13
CA ASP A 50 18.59 1.93 -9.06
C ASP A 50 19.89 1.78 -9.87
N ALA A 51 20.27 2.81 -10.61
CA ALA A 51 21.50 2.83 -11.38
C ALA A 51 22.75 2.53 -10.52
N ALA A 52 22.81 2.99 -9.28
CA ALA A 52 23.98 2.79 -8.42
C ALA A 52 24.19 1.31 -8.07
N LEU A 53 23.10 0.55 -7.95
CA LEU A 53 23.17 -0.89 -7.67
C LEU A 53 23.30 -1.72 -8.95
N LEU A 54 22.56 -1.38 -10.01
CA LEU A 54 22.31 -2.28 -11.13
C LEU A 54 23.15 -1.97 -12.38
N ALA A 55 23.75 -0.77 -12.50
CA ALA A 55 24.54 -0.41 -13.68
C ALA A 55 25.76 -1.32 -13.83
N GLY A 56 25.94 -1.89 -15.04
CA GLY A 56 27.01 -2.83 -15.34
C GLY A 56 26.89 -4.21 -14.74
N SER A 57 25.73 -4.55 -14.13
CA SER A 57 25.41 -5.91 -13.70
C SER A 57 24.82 -6.75 -14.84
N SER A 58 24.78 -8.07 -14.65
CA SER A 58 24.10 -9.01 -15.54
C SER A 58 22.62 -9.17 -15.23
N VAL A 59 22.07 -8.43 -14.24
CA VAL A 59 20.70 -8.56 -13.77
C VAL A 59 19.70 -8.22 -14.88
N ARG A 60 18.81 -9.15 -15.16
CA ARG A 60 17.71 -9.00 -16.13
C ARG A 60 16.33 -9.00 -15.47
N MET A 61 16.27 -9.39 -14.20
CA MET A 61 15.03 -9.38 -13.43
C MET A 61 15.29 -8.93 -11.99
N VAL A 62 14.43 -8.03 -11.52
CA VAL A 62 14.28 -7.69 -10.09
C VAL A 62 12.90 -8.12 -9.65
N ALA A 63 12.81 -9.04 -8.69
CA ALA A 63 11.54 -9.44 -8.09
C ALA A 63 11.50 -9.05 -6.62
N THR A 64 10.47 -8.30 -6.23
CA THR A 64 10.32 -7.88 -4.83
C THR A 64 9.18 -8.64 -4.14
N ALA A 65 9.48 -9.26 -3.00
CA ALA A 65 8.52 -9.92 -2.12
C ALA A 65 7.74 -8.88 -1.29
N THR A 66 7.33 -7.78 -1.96
CA THR A 66 6.51 -6.69 -1.42
C THR A 66 5.50 -6.24 -2.48
N ILE A 67 4.50 -5.49 -2.07
CA ILE A 67 3.55 -4.87 -2.99
C ILE A 67 4.16 -3.62 -3.61
N GLY A 68 4.64 -2.72 -2.75
CA GLY A 68 5.22 -1.45 -3.17
C GLY A 68 6.58 -1.63 -3.83
N THR A 69 6.83 -0.79 -4.82
CA THR A 69 8.08 -0.71 -5.57
C THR A 69 8.84 0.58 -5.28
N ASP A 70 8.53 1.25 -4.17
CA ASP A 70 9.09 2.56 -3.79
C ASP A 70 10.64 2.57 -3.70
N HIS A 71 11.23 1.39 -3.49
CA HIS A 71 12.67 1.15 -3.44
C HIS A 71 13.28 0.76 -4.79
N ILE A 72 12.50 0.71 -5.88
CA ILE A 72 12.93 0.31 -7.22
C ILE A 72 12.72 1.47 -8.19
N ASP A 73 13.77 1.84 -8.92
CA ASP A 73 13.69 2.81 -10.00
C ASP A 73 13.09 2.14 -11.25
N LEU A 74 11.77 2.15 -11.34
CA LEU A 74 11.03 1.52 -12.44
C LEU A 74 11.40 2.09 -13.82
N PRO A 75 11.48 3.44 -14.00
CA PRO A 75 11.88 4.03 -15.27
C PRO A 75 13.29 3.59 -15.70
N TRP A 76 14.24 3.60 -14.78
CA TRP A 76 15.60 3.17 -15.08
C TRP A 76 15.66 1.67 -15.43
N CYS A 77 15.01 0.81 -14.68
CA CYS A 77 14.93 -0.62 -14.97
C CYS A 77 14.33 -0.88 -16.37
N ALA A 78 13.22 -0.23 -16.69
CA ALA A 78 12.57 -0.36 -17.99
C ALA A 78 13.49 0.09 -19.15
N ALA A 79 14.21 1.23 -19.00
CA ALA A 79 15.16 1.73 -20.00
C ALA A 79 16.36 0.79 -20.23
N HIS A 80 16.69 -0.08 -19.26
CA HIS A 80 17.80 -1.02 -19.35
C HIS A 80 17.35 -2.49 -19.57
N GLY A 81 16.08 -2.72 -19.91
CA GLY A 81 15.55 -4.05 -20.21
C GLY A 81 15.45 -4.98 -18.99
N ILE A 82 15.48 -4.41 -17.78
CA ILE A 82 15.35 -5.17 -16.52
C ILE A 82 13.85 -5.32 -16.20
N LYS A 83 13.38 -6.56 -16.18
CA LYS A 83 12.00 -6.87 -15.80
C LYS A 83 11.82 -6.70 -14.28
N VAL A 84 10.86 -5.89 -13.88
CA VAL A 84 10.49 -5.76 -12.47
C VAL A 84 9.19 -6.51 -12.19
N VAL A 85 9.19 -7.31 -11.12
CA VAL A 85 8.02 -8.04 -10.65
C VAL A 85 7.81 -7.74 -9.17
N SER A 86 6.60 -7.37 -8.80
CA SER A 86 6.15 -7.21 -7.41
C SER A 86 5.07 -8.24 -7.07
N ALA A 87 4.60 -8.24 -5.84
CA ALA A 87 3.56 -9.15 -5.36
C ALA A 87 2.24 -8.40 -5.05
N PRO A 88 1.55 -7.84 -6.06
CA PRO A 88 0.35 -7.05 -5.83
C PRO A 88 -0.74 -7.89 -5.14
N GLY A 89 -1.40 -7.32 -4.15
CA GLY A 89 -2.48 -7.98 -3.41
C GLY A 89 -2.04 -9.03 -2.39
N CYS A 90 -0.76 -9.37 -2.29
CA CYS A 90 -0.29 -10.45 -1.40
C CYS A 90 -0.72 -10.26 0.06
N ASN A 91 -0.78 -9.03 0.54
CA ASN A 91 -1.15 -8.69 1.92
C ASN A 91 -2.56 -8.11 2.08
N ALA A 92 -3.38 -8.08 1.02
CA ALA A 92 -4.69 -7.42 1.04
C ALA A 92 -5.60 -7.95 2.15
N GLY A 93 -5.55 -9.26 2.45
CA GLY A 93 -6.27 -9.86 3.56
C GLY A 93 -5.83 -9.35 4.94
N GLY A 94 -4.53 -9.09 5.13
CA GLY A 94 -4.02 -8.50 6.38
C GLY A 94 -4.52 -7.06 6.57
N VAL A 95 -4.47 -6.24 5.51
CA VAL A 95 -4.99 -4.87 5.55
C VAL A 95 -6.51 -4.87 5.79
N LEU A 96 -7.26 -5.79 5.16
CA LEU A 96 -8.69 -5.95 5.45
C LEU A 96 -8.95 -6.21 6.94
N GLN A 97 -8.17 -7.10 7.59
CA GLN A 97 -8.32 -7.38 9.02
C GLN A 97 -8.09 -6.12 9.88
N TRP A 98 -7.08 -5.32 9.55
CA TRP A 98 -6.82 -4.05 10.23
C TRP A 98 -8.00 -3.08 10.05
N VAL A 99 -8.50 -2.91 8.83
CA VAL A 99 -9.66 -2.04 8.53
C VAL A 99 -10.92 -2.54 9.23
N ALA A 100 -11.18 -3.85 9.20
CA ALA A 100 -12.33 -4.45 9.88
C ALA A 100 -12.29 -4.20 11.40
N ALA A 101 -11.11 -4.33 12.03
CA ALA A 101 -10.93 -4.01 13.43
C ALA A 101 -11.12 -2.51 13.71
N ALA A 102 -10.64 -1.64 12.83
CA ALA A 102 -10.82 -0.19 12.91
C ALA A 102 -12.31 0.19 12.78
N LEU A 103 -13.03 -0.40 11.82
CA LEU A 103 -14.47 -0.24 11.64
C LEU A 103 -15.24 -0.70 12.90
N ALA A 104 -14.96 -1.90 13.40
CA ALA A 104 -15.60 -2.43 14.59
C ALA A 104 -15.42 -1.52 15.82
N ARG A 105 -14.20 -0.96 15.99
CA ARG A 105 -13.91 -0.01 17.07
C ARG A 105 -14.59 1.35 16.89
N THR A 106 -14.89 1.75 15.66
CA THR A 106 -15.56 3.02 15.35
C THR A 106 -17.07 2.90 15.50
N VAL A 107 -17.65 1.80 15.05
CA VAL A 107 -19.09 1.51 15.17
C VAL A 107 -19.47 1.12 16.59
N GLY A 108 -18.57 0.45 17.33
CA GLY A 108 -18.85 -0.09 18.66
C GLY A 108 -19.92 -1.18 18.62
N GLU A 109 -20.86 -1.13 19.57
CA GLU A 109 -21.98 -2.06 19.67
C GLU A 109 -23.18 -1.68 18.76
N ALA A 110 -23.08 -0.54 18.06
CA ALA A 110 -24.15 -0.09 17.18
C ALA A 110 -24.20 -0.88 15.87
N SER A 111 -25.33 -0.78 15.18
CA SER A 111 -25.42 -1.27 13.80
C SER A 111 -24.76 -0.28 12.84
N PRO A 112 -24.00 -0.73 11.83
CA PRO A 112 -23.51 0.15 10.77
C PRO A 112 -24.62 0.61 9.81
N ALA A 113 -25.84 0.11 9.95
CA ALA A 113 -26.96 0.52 9.10
C ALA A 113 -27.22 2.02 9.26
N GLY A 114 -27.18 2.73 8.13
CA GLY A 114 -27.30 4.19 8.09
C GLY A 114 -25.95 4.91 8.09
N LEU A 115 -24.83 4.24 8.37
CA LEU A 115 -23.49 4.80 8.21
C LEU A 115 -22.99 4.63 6.78
N THR A 116 -22.28 5.64 6.30
CA THR A 116 -21.66 5.63 4.98
C THR A 116 -20.14 5.48 5.12
N LEU A 117 -19.58 4.45 4.48
CA LEU A 117 -18.14 4.26 4.32
C LEU A 117 -17.71 4.76 2.94
N GLY A 118 -16.84 5.75 2.91
CA GLY A 118 -16.14 6.19 1.71
C GLY A 118 -14.84 5.41 1.53
N ILE A 119 -14.67 4.77 0.38
CA ILE A 119 -13.46 4.01 0.03
C ILE A 119 -12.74 4.72 -1.11
N VAL A 120 -11.51 5.15 -0.86
CA VAL A 120 -10.65 5.81 -1.85
C VAL A 120 -9.63 4.79 -2.36
N GLY A 121 -9.76 4.41 -3.63
CA GLY A 121 -8.99 3.34 -4.27
C GLY A 121 -9.64 1.96 -4.12
N ILE A 122 -10.17 1.43 -5.22
CA ILE A 122 -10.88 0.14 -5.30
C ILE A 122 -9.98 -0.91 -5.98
N GLY A 123 -8.74 -1.01 -5.51
CA GLY A 123 -7.78 -2.05 -5.91
C GLY A 123 -7.96 -3.34 -5.12
N HIS A 124 -6.90 -4.13 -4.94
CA HIS A 124 -6.94 -5.40 -4.22
C HIS A 124 -7.46 -5.27 -2.78
N VAL A 125 -7.06 -4.21 -2.08
CA VAL A 125 -7.52 -3.96 -0.70
C VAL A 125 -8.92 -3.37 -0.70
N GLY A 126 -9.12 -2.27 -1.44
CA GLY A 126 -10.39 -1.55 -1.43
C GLY A 126 -11.57 -2.42 -1.83
N SER A 127 -11.41 -3.33 -2.79
CA SER A 127 -12.46 -4.28 -3.18
C SER A 127 -12.82 -5.27 -2.06
N LEU A 128 -11.85 -5.73 -1.27
CA LEU A 128 -12.13 -6.60 -0.11
C LEU A 128 -12.83 -5.82 1.01
N VAL A 129 -12.39 -4.57 1.25
CA VAL A 129 -13.03 -3.68 2.24
C VAL A 129 -14.47 -3.37 1.84
N GLU A 130 -14.71 -3.11 0.56
CA GLU A 130 -16.05 -2.89 0.01
C GLU A 130 -16.97 -4.09 0.26
N GLN A 131 -16.51 -5.30 -0.10
CA GLN A 131 -17.28 -6.53 0.09
C GLN A 131 -17.62 -6.75 1.58
N TYR A 132 -16.63 -6.59 2.46
CA TYR A 132 -16.82 -6.74 3.90
C TYR A 132 -17.80 -5.70 4.46
N ALA A 133 -17.60 -4.42 4.14
CA ALA A 133 -18.44 -3.33 4.65
C ALA A 133 -19.89 -3.43 4.15
N SER A 134 -20.07 -3.76 2.88
CA SER A 134 -21.42 -3.98 2.29
C SER A 134 -22.13 -5.15 2.97
N ALA A 135 -21.42 -6.26 3.19
CA ALA A 135 -21.98 -7.44 3.89
C ALA A 135 -22.32 -7.13 5.36
N TRP A 136 -21.60 -6.21 5.99
CA TRP A 136 -21.89 -5.78 7.38
C TRP A 136 -23.05 -4.77 7.45
N GLY A 137 -23.43 -4.13 6.33
CA GLY A 137 -24.57 -3.25 6.25
C GLY A 137 -24.26 -1.76 6.12
N PHE A 138 -23.00 -1.39 5.83
CA PHE A 138 -22.68 -0.01 5.46
C PHE A 138 -23.24 0.35 4.09
N ARG A 139 -23.62 1.62 3.92
CA ARG A 139 -23.68 2.25 2.61
C ARG A 139 -22.24 2.54 2.16
N VAL A 140 -21.86 2.13 0.95
CA VAL A 140 -20.50 2.33 0.43
C VAL A 140 -20.51 3.35 -0.70
N LEU A 141 -19.64 4.36 -0.60
CA LEU A 141 -19.26 5.27 -1.69
C LEU A 141 -17.82 4.95 -2.13
N ARG A 142 -17.55 5.08 -3.42
CA ARG A 142 -16.25 4.74 -4.03
C ARG A 142 -15.67 5.95 -4.76
N SER A 143 -14.34 6.09 -4.72
CA SER A 143 -13.62 7.05 -5.56
C SER A 143 -12.34 6.37 -6.06
N ASP A 144 -12.27 6.12 -7.36
CA ASP A 144 -11.12 5.52 -8.04
C ASP A 144 -11.08 5.99 -9.51
N PRO A 145 -10.67 7.24 -9.78
CA PRO A 145 -10.69 7.83 -11.11
C PRO A 145 -10.00 7.00 -12.21
N PRO A 146 -8.84 6.34 -11.97
CA PRO A 146 -8.27 5.43 -12.94
C PRO A 146 -9.20 4.29 -13.33
N ARG A 147 -9.83 3.65 -12.35
CA ARG A 147 -10.76 2.54 -12.56
C ARG A 147 -12.07 3.00 -13.19
N GLU A 148 -12.61 4.11 -12.73
CA GLU A 148 -13.82 4.75 -13.32
C GLU A 148 -13.64 4.97 -14.82
N THR A 149 -12.48 5.50 -15.23
CA THR A 149 -12.16 5.71 -16.64
C THR A 149 -12.01 4.40 -17.41
N ALA A 150 -11.26 3.44 -16.86
CA ALA A 150 -10.96 2.16 -17.53
C ALA A 150 -12.21 1.28 -17.72
N GLU A 151 -13.09 1.25 -16.72
CA GLU A 151 -14.28 0.38 -16.68
C GLU A 151 -15.57 1.14 -17.02
N LYS A 152 -15.51 2.46 -17.31
CA LYS A 152 -16.66 3.34 -17.60
C LYS A 152 -17.71 3.36 -16.49
N LEU A 153 -17.23 3.41 -15.25
CA LEU A 153 -18.06 3.46 -14.05
C LEU A 153 -18.46 4.89 -13.69
N GLY A 154 -19.49 5.04 -12.87
CA GLY A 154 -19.97 6.36 -12.45
C GLY A 154 -20.92 6.32 -11.26
N PRO A 155 -21.70 7.40 -11.03
CA PRO A 155 -22.60 7.52 -9.86
C PRO A 155 -23.62 6.39 -9.74
N ALA A 156 -24.09 5.84 -10.86
CA ALA A 156 -25.01 4.69 -10.86
C ALA A 156 -24.39 3.44 -10.26
N ASP A 157 -23.05 3.32 -10.33
CA ASP A 157 -22.25 2.22 -9.77
C ASP A 157 -21.74 2.56 -8.38
N GLY A 158 -22.12 3.72 -7.81
CA GLY A 158 -21.68 4.21 -6.51
C GLY A 158 -20.27 4.84 -6.52
N TYR A 159 -19.73 5.20 -7.70
CA TYR A 159 -18.51 5.97 -7.85
C TYR A 159 -18.82 7.46 -7.88
N VAL A 160 -18.15 8.22 -7.03
CA VAL A 160 -18.36 9.66 -6.90
C VAL A 160 -17.02 10.40 -6.80
N PRO A 161 -16.97 11.70 -7.16
CA PRO A 161 -15.80 12.53 -6.92
C PRO A 161 -15.37 12.51 -5.44
N LEU A 162 -14.07 12.67 -5.19
CA LEU A 162 -13.51 12.61 -3.83
C LEU A 162 -14.16 13.58 -2.86
N ASP A 163 -14.49 14.80 -3.31
CA ASP A 163 -15.14 15.81 -2.47
C ASP A 163 -16.57 15.39 -2.08
N GLU A 164 -17.29 14.77 -2.99
CA GLU A 164 -18.63 14.24 -2.74
C GLU A 164 -18.56 13.05 -1.77
N LEU A 165 -17.59 12.16 -1.98
CA LEU A 165 -17.31 11.07 -1.03
C LEU A 165 -17.03 11.63 0.36
N ALA A 166 -16.14 12.62 0.47
CA ALA A 166 -15.79 13.26 1.75
C ALA A 166 -17.01 13.88 2.45
N ALA A 167 -17.87 14.58 1.71
CA ALA A 167 -19.05 15.27 2.24
C ALA A 167 -20.13 14.32 2.79
N HIS A 168 -20.19 13.09 2.27
CA HIS A 168 -21.29 12.16 2.58
C HIS A 168 -20.87 10.94 3.41
N SER A 169 -19.56 10.79 3.72
CA SER A 169 -19.06 9.62 4.45
C SER A 169 -18.89 9.90 5.95
N ASP A 170 -19.35 8.97 6.77
CA ASP A 170 -19.12 8.96 8.23
C ASP A 170 -17.71 8.44 8.53
N ILE A 171 -17.20 7.57 7.68
CA ILE A 171 -15.86 7.00 7.74
C ILE A 171 -15.27 7.07 6.34
N VAL A 172 -14.00 7.48 6.22
CA VAL A 172 -13.25 7.45 4.95
C VAL A 172 -11.99 6.62 5.13
N THR A 173 -11.73 5.69 4.20
CA THR A 173 -10.54 4.83 4.22
C THR A 173 -9.79 4.89 2.89
N PHE A 174 -8.44 5.00 2.96
CA PHE A 174 -7.57 5.15 1.80
C PHE A 174 -6.83 3.86 1.49
N HIS A 175 -6.88 3.44 0.21
CA HIS A 175 -6.24 2.22 -0.33
C HIS A 175 -5.57 2.49 -1.67
N VAL A 176 -4.94 3.64 -1.81
CA VAL A 176 -4.23 4.08 -3.02
C VAL A 176 -2.72 3.94 -2.88
N PRO A 177 -1.96 3.73 -3.97
CA PRO A 177 -0.51 3.90 -3.96
C PRO A 177 -0.13 5.37 -3.79
N LEU A 178 1.16 5.65 -3.50
CA LEU A 178 1.67 7.01 -3.42
C LEU A 178 2.33 7.39 -4.75
N HIS A 179 1.75 8.33 -5.46
CA HIS A 179 2.26 8.89 -6.72
C HIS A 179 2.34 10.41 -6.63
N ALA A 180 3.54 10.95 -6.91
CA ALA A 180 3.75 12.40 -6.94
C ALA A 180 3.34 13.01 -8.30
N GLU A 181 3.39 12.21 -9.37
CA GLU A 181 3.20 12.64 -10.75
C GLU A 181 2.18 11.78 -11.48
N GLY A 182 1.82 12.18 -12.69
CA GLY A 182 0.88 11.47 -13.54
C GLY A 182 -0.53 12.07 -13.52
N PRO A 183 -1.50 11.44 -14.21
CA PRO A 183 -2.85 12.00 -14.35
C PRO A 183 -3.66 11.97 -13.05
N HIS A 184 -3.29 11.14 -12.08
CA HIS A 184 -3.98 10.98 -10.81
C HIS A 184 -2.97 10.93 -9.66
N PRO A 185 -2.30 12.06 -9.31
CA PRO A 185 -1.36 12.11 -8.20
C PRO A 185 -2.10 11.87 -6.88
N THR A 186 -1.43 11.20 -5.95
CA THR A 186 -2.01 10.81 -4.66
C THR A 186 -1.24 11.37 -3.46
N VAL A 187 -0.13 12.07 -3.70
CA VAL A 187 0.55 12.83 -2.63
C VAL A 187 -0.41 13.91 -2.15
N HIS A 188 -0.67 13.91 -0.83
CA HIS A 188 -1.61 14.81 -0.16
C HIS A 188 -3.00 14.83 -0.83
N LEU A 189 -3.45 13.66 -1.31
CA LEU A 189 -4.78 13.50 -1.88
C LEU A 189 -5.87 13.93 -0.87
N ALA A 190 -5.70 13.57 0.40
CA ALA A 190 -6.45 14.14 1.50
C ALA A 190 -5.75 15.42 2.00
N GLY A 191 -5.84 16.47 1.20
CA GLY A 191 -5.32 17.82 1.52
C GLY A 191 -6.43 18.79 1.94
N GLU A 192 -6.14 20.09 1.87
CA GLU A 192 -7.04 21.18 2.31
C GLU A 192 -8.45 21.06 1.72
N ARG A 193 -8.56 20.79 0.42
CA ARG A 193 -9.85 20.66 -0.26
C ARG A 193 -10.68 19.50 0.30
N PHE A 194 -10.03 18.35 0.52
CA PHE A 194 -10.67 17.17 1.11
C PHE A 194 -11.18 17.46 2.52
N PHE A 195 -10.33 18.03 3.39
CA PHE A 195 -10.71 18.33 4.77
C PHE A 195 -11.77 19.45 4.86
N SER A 196 -11.79 20.38 3.92
CA SER A 196 -12.84 21.39 3.82
C SER A 196 -14.21 20.80 3.46
N ALA A 197 -14.23 19.79 2.59
CA ALA A 197 -15.43 19.06 2.19
C ALA A 197 -15.87 18.01 3.21
N LEU A 198 -14.96 17.54 4.06
CA LEU A 198 -15.20 16.39 4.94
C LEU A 198 -16.40 16.60 5.88
N LYS A 199 -17.27 15.61 5.95
CA LYS A 199 -18.42 15.59 6.86
C LYS A 199 -17.95 15.82 8.31
N PRO A 200 -18.53 16.78 9.04
CA PRO A 200 -18.18 16.99 10.44
C PRO A 200 -18.37 15.74 11.29
N GLY A 201 -17.38 15.42 12.12
CA GLY A 201 -17.39 14.22 12.96
C GLY A 201 -16.97 12.92 12.25
N ALA A 202 -16.57 12.99 10.97
CA ALA A 202 -16.10 11.82 10.25
C ALA A 202 -14.82 11.23 10.87
N THR A 203 -14.61 9.91 10.66
CA THR A 203 -13.37 9.24 11.05
C THR A 203 -12.58 8.85 9.81
N LEU A 204 -11.31 9.24 9.76
CA LEU A 204 -10.40 8.93 8.66
C LEU A 204 -9.51 7.73 9.01
N PHE A 205 -9.38 6.77 8.08
CA PHE A 205 -8.44 5.66 8.19
C PHE A 205 -7.37 5.75 7.11
N ASN A 206 -6.09 5.61 7.49
CA ASN A 206 -5.01 5.48 6.53
C ASN A 206 -4.12 4.28 6.86
N SER A 207 -4.22 3.25 6.03
CA SER A 207 -3.37 2.05 6.02
C SER A 207 -2.74 1.82 4.65
N SER A 208 -2.64 2.87 3.83
CA SER A 208 -2.05 2.81 2.50
C SER A 208 -0.61 3.32 2.46
N ARG A 209 -0.41 4.63 2.42
CA ARG A 209 0.88 5.31 2.51
C ARG A 209 0.71 6.62 3.28
N GLY A 210 1.67 7.00 4.09
CA GLY A 210 1.61 8.21 4.93
C GLY A 210 1.35 9.47 4.12
N GLY A 211 2.11 9.73 3.10
CA GLY A 211 1.99 10.91 2.25
C GLY A 211 0.71 11.02 1.40
N VAL A 212 -0.23 10.08 1.50
CA VAL A 212 -1.58 10.19 0.90
C VAL A 212 -2.43 11.20 1.65
N VAL A 213 -2.25 11.27 2.96
CA VAL A 213 -2.93 12.23 3.84
C VAL A 213 -1.94 13.32 4.22
N ASP A 214 -2.30 14.59 4.01
CA ASP A 214 -1.56 15.72 4.54
C ASP A 214 -1.76 15.77 6.07
N GLU A 215 -0.75 15.36 6.82
CA GLU A 215 -0.83 15.27 8.28
C GLU A 215 -0.98 16.63 8.98
N GLU A 216 -0.52 17.73 8.36
CA GLU A 216 -0.74 19.07 8.90
C GLU A 216 -2.22 19.48 8.76
N GLN A 217 -2.85 19.21 7.62
CA GLN A 217 -4.27 19.45 7.44
C GLN A 217 -5.13 18.54 8.32
N LEU A 218 -4.74 17.27 8.46
CA LEU A 218 -5.42 16.33 9.36
C LEU A 218 -5.37 16.86 10.82
N LYS A 219 -4.21 17.28 11.32
CA LYS A 219 -4.08 17.84 12.68
C LYS A 219 -4.95 19.09 12.88
N ARG A 220 -5.04 19.97 11.88
CA ARG A 220 -5.92 21.15 11.92
C ARG A 220 -7.39 20.75 11.99
N ALA A 221 -7.80 19.78 11.19
CA ALA A 221 -9.17 19.26 11.19
C ALA A 221 -9.53 18.61 12.53
N MET A 222 -8.61 17.84 13.12
CA MET A 222 -8.78 17.24 14.46
C MET A 222 -8.86 18.29 15.56
N ALA A 223 -7.99 19.31 15.52
CA ALA A 223 -7.98 20.40 16.52
C ALA A 223 -9.28 21.25 16.49
N SER A 224 -10.02 21.22 15.41
CA SER A 224 -11.34 21.88 15.28
C SER A 224 -12.52 20.90 15.45
N ASP A 225 -12.29 19.73 16.02
CA ASP A 225 -13.26 18.65 16.22
C ASP A 225 -14.01 18.23 14.93
N ARG A 226 -13.41 18.52 13.78
CA ARG A 226 -14.00 18.19 12.49
C ARG A 226 -13.91 16.73 12.14
N CYS A 227 -12.83 16.06 12.57
CA CYS A 227 -12.64 14.63 12.34
C CYS A 227 -11.79 13.99 13.44
N ALA A 228 -11.83 12.64 13.44
CA ALA A 228 -10.91 11.79 14.16
C ALA A 228 -10.12 10.91 13.17
N CYS A 229 -9.08 10.22 13.62
CA CYS A 229 -8.33 9.34 12.73
C CYS A 229 -7.88 8.02 13.39
N ARG A 230 -7.66 7.01 12.54
CA ARG A 230 -6.96 5.77 12.84
C ARG A 230 -5.89 5.56 11.78
N ILE A 231 -4.64 5.43 12.17
CA ILE A 231 -3.50 5.49 11.25
C ILE A 231 -2.57 4.30 11.47
N ASP A 232 -2.18 3.69 10.37
CA ASP A 232 -1.13 2.66 10.31
C ASP A 232 0.12 3.16 9.58
N THR A 233 -0.05 4.05 8.59
CA THR A 233 1.03 4.58 7.74
C THR A 233 1.18 6.08 7.93
N TRP A 234 2.41 6.54 8.12
CA TRP A 234 2.73 7.89 8.57
C TRP A 234 3.60 8.63 7.57
N GLU A 235 3.49 9.95 7.52
CA GLU A 235 4.50 10.75 6.83
C GLU A 235 5.85 10.65 7.55
N ASN A 236 6.92 10.75 6.78
CA ASN A 236 8.29 10.78 7.26
C ASN A 236 8.73 9.58 8.13
N GLU A 237 8.11 8.40 7.94
CA GLU A 237 8.57 7.19 8.63
C GLU A 237 10.10 6.99 8.49
N PRO A 238 10.82 6.66 9.57
CA PRO A 238 10.33 6.37 10.93
C PRO A 238 10.25 7.59 11.86
N ALA A 239 10.50 8.81 11.38
CA ALA A 239 10.48 10.06 12.17
C ALA A 239 9.08 10.70 12.17
N ILE A 240 8.09 9.98 12.71
CA ILE A 240 6.67 10.39 12.71
C ILE A 240 6.37 11.57 13.63
N ASP A 241 5.30 12.32 13.37
CA ASP A 241 4.82 13.39 14.25
C ASP A 241 4.15 12.80 15.50
N ARG A 242 4.75 13.02 16.66
CA ARG A 242 4.23 12.53 17.95
C ARG A 242 2.90 13.16 18.35
N ARG A 243 2.64 14.40 17.95
CA ARG A 243 1.36 15.06 18.26
C ARG A 243 0.21 14.38 17.57
N LEU A 244 0.42 13.92 16.30
CA LEU A 244 -0.58 13.15 15.59
C LEU A 244 -0.73 11.74 16.19
N LEU A 245 0.39 11.11 16.55
CA LEU A 245 0.39 9.82 17.23
C LEU A 245 -0.47 9.82 18.50
N ASP A 246 -0.27 10.84 19.34
CA ASP A 246 -0.94 10.96 20.65
C ASP A 246 -2.44 11.35 20.50
N ALA A 247 -2.80 12.04 19.40
CA ALA A 247 -4.17 12.47 19.13
C ALA A 247 -5.02 11.43 18.39
N ALA A 248 -4.40 10.44 17.72
CA ALA A 248 -5.12 9.43 16.95
C ALA A 248 -5.92 8.49 17.85
N LEU A 249 -7.15 8.13 17.44
CA LEU A 249 -7.98 7.14 18.15
C LEU A 249 -7.33 5.77 18.22
N SER A 250 -6.54 5.40 17.21
CA SER A 250 -5.62 4.28 17.22
C SER A 250 -4.50 4.52 16.22
N ALA A 251 -3.29 4.08 16.60
CA ALA A 251 -2.07 4.21 15.85
C ALA A 251 -1.32 2.88 15.85
N THR A 252 -0.83 2.46 14.68
CA THR A 252 -0.03 1.25 14.55
C THR A 252 1.22 1.54 13.72
N PRO A 253 2.33 0.80 13.91
CA PRO A 253 3.61 1.11 13.30
C PRO A 253 3.77 0.45 11.92
N HIS A 254 2.90 0.79 10.96
CA HIS A 254 2.89 0.29 9.58
C HIS A 254 2.86 -1.25 9.50
N ILE A 255 1.88 -1.84 10.17
CA ILE A 255 1.73 -3.31 10.29
C ILE A 255 0.45 -3.86 9.69
N ALA A 256 -0.47 -3.04 9.18
CA ALA A 256 -1.75 -3.51 8.64
C ALA A 256 -1.59 -4.64 7.61
N GLY A 257 -0.58 -4.54 6.75
CA GLY A 257 -0.25 -5.56 5.75
C GLY A 257 0.67 -6.68 6.26
N TYR A 258 1.08 -6.67 7.54
CA TYR A 258 2.09 -7.58 8.06
C TYR A 258 1.45 -8.85 8.61
N SER A 259 1.23 -9.85 7.74
CA SER A 259 0.65 -11.15 8.10
C SER A 259 1.49 -12.30 7.55
N GLU A 260 1.42 -13.47 8.19
CA GLU A 260 2.11 -14.67 7.71
C GLU A 260 1.63 -15.09 6.32
N GLN A 261 0.31 -15.03 6.09
CA GLN A 261 -0.27 -15.34 4.78
C GLN A 261 0.22 -14.36 3.70
N GLY A 262 0.28 -13.05 4.02
CA GLY A 262 0.79 -12.03 3.10
C GLY A 262 2.26 -12.29 2.73
N LYS A 263 3.09 -12.67 3.70
CA LYS A 263 4.49 -13.04 3.48
C LYS A 263 4.62 -14.27 2.59
N ALA A 264 3.85 -15.31 2.86
CA ALA A 264 3.83 -16.54 2.06
C ALA A 264 3.39 -16.26 0.62
N ASN A 265 2.34 -15.49 0.43
CA ASN A 265 1.85 -15.08 -0.89
C ASN A 265 2.89 -14.26 -1.67
N ALA A 266 3.58 -13.34 -0.98
CA ALA A 266 4.64 -12.55 -1.59
C ALA A 266 5.82 -13.41 -2.07
N SER A 267 6.26 -14.35 -1.25
CA SER A 267 7.32 -15.29 -1.61
C SER A 267 6.90 -16.18 -2.79
N ALA A 268 5.67 -16.69 -2.79
CA ALA A 268 5.14 -17.48 -3.90
C ALA A 268 5.13 -16.68 -5.22
N ALA A 269 4.77 -15.40 -5.18
CA ALA A 269 4.80 -14.53 -6.36
C ALA A 269 6.22 -14.35 -6.91
N VAL A 270 7.20 -14.13 -6.04
CA VAL A 270 8.63 -14.02 -6.42
C VAL A 270 9.14 -15.31 -7.02
N VAL A 271 8.82 -16.46 -6.41
CA VAL A 271 9.19 -17.78 -6.91
C VAL A 271 8.60 -18.02 -8.31
N ALA A 272 7.30 -17.75 -8.47
CA ALA A 272 6.63 -17.92 -9.76
C ALA A 272 7.19 -17.00 -10.86
N ALA A 273 7.64 -15.80 -10.48
CA ALA A 273 8.29 -14.87 -11.41
C ALA A 273 9.67 -15.40 -11.88
N ALA A 274 10.49 -15.83 -10.92
CA ALA A 274 11.84 -16.33 -11.20
C ALA A 274 11.82 -17.65 -11.98
N ALA A 275 10.85 -18.53 -11.72
CA ALA A 275 10.70 -19.80 -12.46
C ALA A 275 10.30 -19.61 -13.92
N LYS A 276 9.82 -18.43 -14.31
CA LYS A 276 9.42 -18.09 -15.70
C LYS A 276 10.50 -17.29 -16.44
N HIS A 277 11.57 -16.96 -15.75
CA HIS A 277 12.69 -16.18 -16.30
C HIS A 277 13.82 -17.08 -16.75
#